data_6eafe12ecdcb0e86267bfb2550b5071b
#
_entry.id   6eafe12ecdcb0e86267bfb2550b5071b
#
_cell.length_a   1.000
_cell.length_b   1.000
_cell.length_c   1.000
_cell.angle_alpha   90.00
_cell.angle_beta   90.00
_cell.angle_gamma   90.00
#
_symmetry.space_group_name_H-M   'P 1'
#
loop_
_entity.id
_entity.type
_entity.pdbx_description
1 polymer ?
#
loop_
_entity_poly.entity_id
_entity_poly.type
_entity_poly.pdbx_seq_one_letter_code
_entity_poly.pdbx_strand_id
1 'polypeptide(L)'
;MNFAWAHRWIKTFSESADKTVDLYADVFLFEDLLLGQRISDKDELRRAFKVFENTDPPGPAGTNRFDVLSYTGDAQHGIIEWIWHGKHVGEFLGVPAAGKETTVRGITFHTYENGKIVRESTFWDAVTALQQVGALKPTVEFWKVAGKS
;
A
#
# COMPACT_ATOMS: atom_id res chain seq x y z
N MET A 1 2.51 2.23 19.94
CA MET A 1 2.72 1.55 18.65
C MET A 1 4.20 1.28 18.47
N ASN A 2 4.56 0.25 17.73
CA ASN A 2 5.94 -0.18 17.50
C ASN A 2 6.02 -1.01 16.21
N PHE A 3 7.21 -1.53 15.89
CA PHE A 3 7.43 -2.38 14.71
C PHE A 3 6.50 -3.61 14.68
N ALA A 4 6.31 -4.29 15.80
CA ALA A 4 5.44 -5.47 15.87
C ALA A 4 3.97 -5.12 15.57
N TRP A 5 3.51 -3.95 16.03
CA TRP A 5 2.17 -3.45 15.71
C TRP A 5 2.06 -3.13 14.20
N ALA A 6 3.04 -2.43 13.64
CA ALA A 6 3.07 -2.10 12.20
C ALA A 6 3.06 -3.38 11.34
N HIS A 7 3.81 -4.39 11.75
CA HIS A 7 3.83 -5.68 11.07
C HIS A 7 2.45 -6.38 11.11
N ARG A 8 1.74 -6.35 12.26
CA ARG A 8 0.37 -6.87 12.35
C ARG A 8 -0.60 -6.07 11.48
N TRP A 9 -0.52 -4.74 11.53
CA TRP A 9 -1.37 -3.85 10.72
C TRP A 9 -1.23 -4.17 9.24
N ILE A 10 -0.01 -4.14 8.68
CA ILE A 10 0.16 -4.33 7.23
C ILE A 10 -0.23 -5.73 6.77
N LYS A 11 -0.09 -6.71 7.63
CA LYS A 11 -0.47 -8.09 7.34
C LYS A 11 -1.98 -8.27 7.16
N THR A 12 -2.79 -7.45 7.84
CA THR A 12 -4.25 -7.50 7.69
C THR A 12 -4.71 -7.19 6.26
N PHE A 13 -3.95 -6.41 5.48
CA PHE A 13 -4.31 -6.08 4.09
C PHE A 13 -4.46 -7.32 3.22
N SER A 14 -3.58 -8.29 3.36
CA SER A 14 -3.66 -9.53 2.61
C SER A 14 -4.58 -10.58 3.23
N GLU A 15 -4.96 -10.39 4.50
CA GLU A 15 -5.84 -11.32 5.22
C GLU A 15 -7.32 -10.95 5.08
N SER A 16 -7.68 -9.69 5.41
CA SER A 16 -9.08 -9.26 5.44
C SER A 16 -9.20 -7.74 5.55
N ALA A 17 -9.98 -7.14 4.64
CA ALA A 17 -10.33 -5.71 4.71
C ALA A 17 -11.07 -5.36 6.00
N ASP A 18 -11.90 -6.25 6.54
CA ASP A 18 -12.60 -6.04 7.82
C ASP A 18 -11.60 -5.91 8.97
N LYS A 19 -10.62 -6.81 9.07
CA LYS A 19 -9.56 -6.72 10.08
C LYS A 19 -8.75 -5.42 9.96
N THR A 20 -8.51 -4.97 8.73
CA THR A 20 -7.78 -3.71 8.50
C THR A 20 -8.61 -2.53 8.98
N VAL A 21 -9.87 -2.44 8.56
CA VAL A 21 -10.78 -1.34 8.92
C VAL A 21 -11.04 -1.27 10.43
N ASP A 22 -11.04 -2.41 11.13
CA ASP A 22 -11.21 -2.46 12.59
C ASP A 22 -10.08 -1.76 13.37
N LEU A 23 -8.93 -1.51 12.73
CA LEU A 23 -7.82 -0.78 13.33
C LEU A 23 -8.01 0.74 13.28
N TYR A 24 -8.99 1.24 12.54
CA TYR A 24 -9.31 2.66 12.41
C TYR A 24 -10.37 3.07 13.43
N ALA A 25 -10.25 4.30 13.93
CA ALA A 25 -11.26 4.92 14.77
C ALA A 25 -12.58 5.11 14.00
N ASP A 26 -13.68 5.44 14.71
CA ASP A 26 -14.95 5.73 14.04
C ASP A 26 -14.89 7.03 13.23
N VAL A 27 -14.14 8.01 13.72
CA VAL A 27 -13.82 9.25 13.00
C VAL A 27 -12.35 9.15 12.57
N PHE A 28 -12.12 9.12 11.28
CA PHE A 28 -10.77 9.00 10.71
C PHE A 28 -10.69 9.67 9.34
N LEU A 29 -9.47 9.85 8.86
CA LEU A 29 -9.17 10.23 7.48
C LEU A 29 -8.07 9.34 6.92
N PHE A 30 -8.37 8.65 5.83
CA PHE A 30 -7.40 7.92 5.01
C PHE A 30 -7.14 8.68 3.73
N GLU A 31 -5.87 8.82 3.36
CA GLU A 31 -5.44 9.41 2.10
C GLU A 31 -4.41 8.52 1.41
N ASP A 32 -4.70 8.10 0.18
CA ASP A 32 -3.68 7.63 -0.76
C ASP A 32 -3.43 8.75 -1.77
N LEU A 33 -2.29 9.41 -1.62
CA LEU A 33 -1.97 10.63 -2.38
C LEU A 33 -1.61 10.35 -3.83
N LEU A 34 -1.20 9.13 -4.16
CA LEU A 34 -0.90 8.75 -5.55
C LEU A 34 -2.15 8.39 -6.33
N LEU A 35 -3.14 7.79 -5.69
CA LEU A 35 -4.43 7.46 -6.30
C LEU A 35 -5.46 8.58 -6.16
N GLY A 36 -5.13 9.65 -5.44
CA GLY A 36 -6.07 10.73 -5.14
C GLY A 36 -7.25 10.29 -4.27
N GLN A 37 -7.09 9.23 -3.50
CA GLN A 37 -8.13 8.73 -2.59
C GLN A 37 -8.13 9.57 -1.32
N ARG A 38 -9.35 9.93 -0.88
CA ARG A 38 -9.59 10.60 0.40
C ARG A 38 -10.87 10.02 1.00
N ILE A 39 -10.71 9.18 2.01
CA ILE A 39 -11.78 8.33 2.53
C ILE A 39 -11.95 8.58 4.03
N SER A 40 -13.19 8.83 4.48
CA SER A 40 -13.57 8.98 5.88
C SER A 40 -14.76 8.09 6.29
N ASP A 41 -15.20 7.23 5.39
CA ASP A 41 -16.28 6.27 5.60
C ASP A 41 -15.71 4.84 5.64
N LYS A 42 -16.07 4.06 6.67
CA LYS A 42 -15.54 2.71 6.85
C LYS A 42 -15.94 1.72 5.76
N ASP A 43 -17.13 1.88 5.19
CA ASP A 43 -17.58 0.98 4.13
C ASP A 43 -16.85 1.27 2.81
N GLU A 44 -16.58 2.55 2.55
CA GLU A 44 -15.74 2.95 1.42
C GLU A 44 -14.30 2.45 1.60
N LEU A 45 -13.71 2.62 2.79
CA LEU A 45 -12.37 2.13 3.11
C LEU A 45 -12.27 0.62 2.96
N ARG A 46 -13.28 -0.12 3.41
CA ARG A 46 -13.36 -1.58 3.24
C ARG A 46 -13.34 -1.96 1.76
N ARG A 47 -14.11 -1.27 0.91
CA ARG A 47 -14.09 -1.51 -0.54
C ARG A 47 -12.73 -1.20 -1.15
N ALA A 48 -12.07 -0.12 -0.73
CA ALA A 48 -10.74 0.23 -1.19
C ALA A 48 -9.68 -0.83 -0.84
N PHE A 49 -9.77 -1.42 0.35
CA PHE A 49 -8.81 -2.43 0.81
C PHE A 49 -9.12 -3.84 0.33
N LYS A 50 -10.34 -4.09 -0.12
CA LYS A 50 -10.79 -5.42 -0.58
C LYS A 50 -9.92 -6.00 -1.69
N VAL A 51 -9.35 -5.16 -2.53
CA VAL A 51 -8.50 -5.57 -3.66
C VAL A 51 -7.19 -6.25 -3.22
N PHE A 52 -6.76 -6.03 -1.99
CA PHE A 52 -5.52 -6.59 -1.45
C PHE A 52 -5.71 -7.91 -0.71
N GLU A 53 -6.96 -8.31 -0.42
CA GLU A 53 -7.23 -9.59 0.22
C GLU A 53 -6.81 -10.75 -0.69
N ASN A 54 -6.09 -11.71 -0.12
CA ASN A 54 -5.82 -12.95 -0.81
C ASN A 54 -7.04 -13.87 -0.70
N THR A 55 -7.56 -14.27 -1.83
CA THR A 55 -8.70 -15.19 -1.96
C THR A 55 -8.29 -16.45 -2.71
N ASP A 56 -9.07 -17.52 -2.58
CA ASP A 56 -8.90 -18.75 -3.34
C ASP A 56 -10.23 -19.10 -4.05
N PRO A 57 -10.30 -19.03 -5.41
CA PRO A 57 -9.22 -18.60 -6.31
C PRO A 57 -8.89 -17.09 -6.19
N PRO A 58 -7.68 -16.66 -6.60
CA PRO A 58 -7.29 -15.25 -6.57
C PRO A 58 -8.21 -14.38 -7.43
N GLY A 59 -8.57 -13.20 -6.89
CA GLY A 59 -9.26 -12.17 -7.67
C GLY A 59 -8.35 -11.51 -8.72
N PRO A 60 -8.85 -10.51 -9.49
CA PRO A 60 -8.09 -9.84 -10.55
C PRO A 60 -6.78 -9.20 -10.09
N ALA A 61 -6.75 -8.65 -8.89
CA ALA A 61 -5.53 -8.09 -8.29
C ALA A 61 -4.49 -9.17 -7.95
N GLY A 62 -4.89 -10.45 -7.94
CA GLY A 62 -4.00 -11.58 -7.71
C GLY A 62 -3.72 -11.83 -6.24
N THR A 63 -2.47 -12.20 -5.93
CA THR A 63 -2.02 -12.43 -4.56
C THR A 63 -1.09 -11.31 -4.10
N ASN A 64 -1.22 -10.93 -2.83
CA ASN A 64 -0.53 -9.81 -2.23
C ASN A 64 0.24 -10.26 -0.98
N ARG A 65 1.45 -9.74 -0.82
CA ARG A 65 2.23 -9.86 0.40
C ARG A 65 2.83 -8.49 0.74
N PHE A 66 2.74 -8.13 2.01
CA PHE A 66 3.30 -6.89 2.54
C PHE A 66 4.27 -7.20 3.67
N ASP A 67 5.42 -6.55 3.65
CA ASP A 67 6.42 -6.63 4.71
C ASP A 67 6.78 -5.22 5.21
N VAL A 68 6.91 -5.04 6.52
CA VAL A 68 7.41 -3.79 7.12
C VAL A 68 8.94 -3.81 7.05
N LEU A 69 9.52 -2.72 6.57
CA LEU A 69 10.96 -2.51 6.52
C LEU A 69 11.46 -1.74 7.74
N SER A 70 10.71 -0.72 8.16
CA SER A 70 11.05 0.07 9.35
C SER A 70 9.81 0.69 9.99
N TYR A 71 9.93 1.01 11.26
CA TYR A 71 8.94 1.77 12.04
C TYR A 71 9.66 2.83 12.87
N THR A 72 9.17 4.06 12.79
CA THR A 72 9.58 5.17 13.66
C THR A 72 8.33 5.84 14.22
N GLY A 73 8.28 6.03 15.52
CA GLY A 73 7.13 6.70 16.13
C GLY A 73 6.92 6.32 17.59
N ASP A 74 5.77 6.73 18.10
CA ASP A 74 5.35 6.59 19.49
C ASP A 74 3.86 6.17 19.58
N ALA A 75 3.21 6.47 20.71
CA ALA A 75 1.78 6.16 20.91
C ALA A 75 0.84 7.07 20.10
N GLN A 76 1.32 8.19 19.56
CA GLN A 76 0.51 9.19 18.87
C GLN A 76 0.79 9.25 17.36
N HIS A 77 2.01 8.96 16.94
CA HIS A 77 2.42 9.06 15.55
C HIS A 77 3.27 7.86 15.13
N GLY A 78 3.17 7.46 13.88
CA GLY A 78 3.99 6.41 13.28
C GLY A 78 4.36 6.73 11.84
N ILE A 79 5.59 6.39 11.50
CA ILE A 79 6.09 6.38 10.12
C ILE A 79 6.50 4.95 9.83
N ILE A 80 5.89 4.36 8.81
CA ILE A 80 6.05 2.95 8.46
C ILE A 80 6.58 2.87 7.04
N GLU A 81 7.77 2.33 6.88
CA GLU A 81 8.28 1.97 5.56
C GLU A 81 7.95 0.51 5.30
N TRP A 82 7.41 0.22 4.13
CA TRP A 82 6.98 -1.11 3.76
C TRP A 82 7.28 -1.44 2.31
N ILE A 83 7.21 -2.73 1.98
CA ILE A 83 7.31 -3.25 0.63
C ILE A 83 6.10 -4.13 0.33
N TRP A 84 5.56 -3.99 -0.86
CA TRP A 84 4.47 -4.80 -1.39
C TRP A 84 4.96 -5.65 -2.54
N HIS A 85 4.58 -6.93 -2.52
CA HIS A 85 4.78 -7.89 -3.59
C HIS A 85 3.41 -8.32 -4.11
N GLY A 86 3.15 -8.04 -5.37
CA GLY A 86 1.92 -8.44 -6.05
C GLY A 86 2.19 -9.44 -7.17
N LYS A 87 1.33 -10.47 -7.28
CA LYS A 87 1.29 -11.39 -8.44
C LYS A 87 -0.07 -11.24 -9.08
N HIS A 88 -0.13 -10.55 -10.22
CA HIS A 88 -1.38 -10.15 -10.84
C HIS A 88 -1.98 -11.26 -11.70
N VAL A 89 -3.32 -11.42 -11.63
CA VAL A 89 -4.10 -12.36 -12.45
C VAL A 89 -4.86 -11.63 -13.55
N GLY A 90 -5.22 -10.37 -13.32
CA GLY A 90 -5.96 -9.52 -14.24
C GLY A 90 -5.40 -8.12 -14.33
N GLU A 91 -6.26 -7.13 -14.38
CA GLU A 91 -5.87 -5.72 -14.45
C GLU A 91 -5.32 -5.22 -13.11
N PHE A 92 -4.35 -4.31 -13.20
CA PHE A 92 -3.84 -3.52 -12.09
C PHE A 92 -3.86 -2.04 -12.47
N LEU A 93 -4.52 -1.21 -11.69
CA LEU A 93 -4.73 0.23 -11.96
C LEU A 93 -5.29 0.51 -13.38
N GLY A 94 -6.21 -0.33 -13.86
CA GLY A 94 -6.81 -0.18 -15.18
C GLY A 94 -5.90 -0.57 -16.36
N VAL A 95 -4.74 -1.19 -16.09
CA VAL A 95 -3.84 -1.69 -17.12
C VAL A 95 -3.71 -3.21 -17.07
N PRO A 96 -3.56 -3.88 -18.23
CA PRO A 96 -3.35 -5.32 -18.27
C PRO A 96 -2.08 -5.71 -17.51
N ALA A 97 -2.22 -6.62 -16.55
CA ALA A 97 -1.11 -7.05 -15.69
C ALA A 97 -1.08 -8.58 -15.49
N ALA A 98 -1.94 -9.34 -16.15
CA ALA A 98 -2.02 -10.78 -15.99
C ALA A 98 -0.66 -11.46 -16.16
N GLY A 99 -0.26 -12.29 -15.18
CA GLY A 99 1.02 -12.99 -15.16
C GLY A 99 2.21 -12.09 -14.82
N LYS A 100 2.00 -10.81 -14.52
CA LYS A 100 3.06 -9.89 -14.10
C LYS A 100 3.19 -9.86 -12.58
N GLU A 101 4.39 -9.52 -12.12
CA GLU A 101 4.70 -9.33 -10.70
C GLU A 101 5.13 -7.89 -10.47
N THR A 102 4.73 -7.35 -9.32
CA THR A 102 5.16 -6.03 -8.85
C THR A 102 5.86 -6.17 -7.51
N THR A 103 6.91 -5.39 -7.31
CA THR A 103 7.61 -5.22 -6.05
C THR A 103 7.89 -3.75 -5.88
N VAL A 104 7.16 -3.10 -4.98
CA VAL A 104 7.25 -1.66 -4.77
C VAL A 104 7.32 -1.31 -3.31
N ARG A 105 7.97 -0.17 -3.01
CA ARG A 105 8.09 0.38 -1.67
C ARG A 105 7.07 1.49 -1.47
N GLY A 106 6.68 1.66 -0.21
CA GLY A 106 5.83 2.74 0.20
C GLY A 106 6.16 3.21 1.61
N ILE A 107 5.60 4.36 1.94
CA ILE A 107 5.68 4.98 3.27
C ILE A 107 4.28 5.39 3.67
N THR A 108 3.91 5.05 4.91
CA THR A 108 2.65 5.44 5.52
C THR A 108 2.92 6.27 6.77
N PHE A 109 2.22 7.38 6.89
CA PHE A 109 2.19 8.23 8.08
C PHE A 109 0.88 7.98 8.82
N HIS A 110 0.97 7.62 10.09
CA HIS A 110 -0.19 7.45 10.96
C HIS A 110 -0.24 8.50 12.06
N THR A 111 -1.46 8.87 12.45
CA THR A 111 -1.78 9.47 13.73
C THR A 111 -2.72 8.54 14.47
N TYR A 112 -2.48 8.33 15.77
CA TYR A 112 -3.24 7.41 16.61
C TYR A 112 -3.92 8.16 17.77
N GLU A 113 -5.12 7.72 18.11
CA GLU A 113 -5.81 8.09 19.34
C GLU A 113 -6.45 6.83 19.95
N ASN A 114 -6.27 6.63 21.25
CA ASN A 114 -6.82 5.49 21.98
C ASN A 114 -6.51 4.13 21.32
N GLY A 115 -5.30 3.99 20.78
CA GLY A 115 -4.87 2.76 20.12
C GLY A 115 -5.48 2.50 18.74
N LYS A 116 -6.16 3.48 18.14
CA LYS A 116 -6.77 3.40 16.79
C LYS A 116 -6.13 4.41 15.85
N ILE A 117 -6.16 4.11 14.55
CA ILE A 117 -5.72 5.02 13.51
C ILE A 117 -6.81 6.08 13.32
N VAL A 118 -6.47 7.36 13.50
CA VAL A 118 -7.36 8.48 13.20
C VAL A 118 -6.97 9.20 11.92
N ARG A 119 -5.72 9.06 11.49
CA ARG A 119 -5.26 9.56 10.20
C ARG A 119 -4.21 8.63 9.60
N GLU A 120 -4.34 8.43 8.30
CA GLU A 120 -3.34 7.76 7.46
C GLU A 120 -3.10 8.59 6.21
N SER A 121 -1.82 8.77 5.87
CA SER A 121 -1.40 9.31 4.58
C SER A 121 -0.39 8.35 3.99
N THR A 122 -0.71 7.78 2.84
CA THR A 122 0.11 6.76 2.18
C THR A 122 0.67 7.27 0.87
N PHE A 123 1.96 6.97 0.67
CA PHE A 123 2.73 7.22 -0.56
C PHE A 123 3.39 5.92 -0.98
N TRP A 124 3.39 5.63 -2.26
CA TRP A 124 4.05 4.44 -2.79
C TRP A 124 4.57 4.68 -4.20
N ASP A 125 5.48 3.84 -4.64
CA ASP A 125 6.15 4.00 -5.93
C ASP A 125 5.30 3.44 -7.08
N ALA A 126 4.28 4.20 -7.48
CA ALA A 126 3.40 3.84 -8.59
C ALA A 126 4.11 3.82 -9.94
N VAL A 127 5.13 4.64 -10.13
CA VAL A 127 5.92 4.68 -11.38
C VAL A 127 6.62 3.34 -11.57
N THR A 128 7.31 2.84 -10.56
CA THR A 128 7.96 1.52 -10.60
C THR A 128 6.93 0.40 -10.85
N ALA A 129 5.78 0.44 -10.18
CA ALA A 129 4.72 -0.54 -10.41
C ALA A 129 4.26 -0.57 -11.87
N LEU A 130 3.98 0.60 -12.46
CA LEU A 130 3.56 0.71 -13.86
C LEU A 130 4.64 0.30 -14.85
N GLN A 131 5.91 0.54 -14.54
CA GLN A 131 7.04 0.04 -15.32
C GLN A 131 7.12 -1.49 -15.28
N GLN A 132 6.96 -2.08 -14.11
CA GLN A 132 7.03 -3.54 -13.93
C GLN A 132 5.91 -4.28 -14.64
N VAL A 133 4.73 -3.69 -14.79
CA VAL A 133 3.63 -4.27 -15.60
C VAL A 133 3.69 -3.88 -17.08
N GLY A 134 4.68 -3.08 -17.49
CA GLY A 134 4.91 -2.71 -18.89
C GLY A 134 4.08 -1.52 -19.38
N ALA A 135 3.39 -0.79 -18.49
CA ALA A 135 2.59 0.38 -18.84
C ALA A 135 3.42 1.66 -19.03
N LEU A 136 4.59 1.73 -18.43
CA LEU A 136 5.55 2.82 -18.58
C LEU A 136 6.92 2.30 -19.01
N LYS A 137 7.67 3.14 -19.72
CA LYS A 137 9.07 2.86 -20.07
C LYS A 137 9.95 2.94 -18.83
N PRO A 138 11.11 2.23 -18.82
CA PRO A 138 12.10 2.39 -17.77
C PRO A 138 12.56 3.84 -17.61
N THR A 139 12.87 4.23 -16.38
CA THR A 139 13.42 5.56 -16.08
C THR A 139 14.80 5.70 -16.70
N VAL A 140 15.03 6.84 -17.35
CA VAL A 140 16.35 7.19 -17.87
C VAL A 140 17.25 7.63 -16.72
N GLU A 141 18.36 6.97 -16.54
CA GLU A 141 19.37 7.32 -15.53
C GLU A 141 20.26 8.47 -16.03
N PHE A 142 19.65 9.67 -16.21
CA PHE A 142 20.32 10.83 -16.80
C PHE A 142 21.60 11.23 -16.05
N TRP A 143 21.67 11.00 -14.74
CA TRP A 143 22.84 11.29 -13.92
C TRP A 143 24.04 10.37 -14.23
N LYS A 144 23.83 9.21 -14.81
CA LYS A 144 24.90 8.30 -15.26
C LYS A 144 25.44 8.69 -16.65
N VAL A 145 24.66 9.41 -17.45
CA VAL A 145 25.00 9.82 -18.82
C VAL A 145 25.75 11.16 -18.82
N ALA A 146 25.44 12.05 -17.88
CA ALA A 146 26.00 13.42 -17.80
C ALA A 146 27.53 13.50 -17.61
N GLY A 147 28.22 12.39 -17.31
CA GLY A 147 29.68 12.32 -17.19
C GLY A 147 30.41 11.78 -18.43
N LYS A 148 29.71 11.51 -19.53
CA LYS A 148 30.26 11.02 -20.80
C LYS A 148 30.32 12.17 -21.82
N SER A 149 31.13 13.16 -21.55
CA SER A 149 31.50 14.15 -22.54
C SER A 149 32.81 13.74 -23.24
#